data_3edd699e2e769b2d22f9495a19757ca1
#
_entry.id   3edd699e2e769b2d22f9495a19757ca1
#
_cell.length_a   1.000
_cell.length_b   1.000
_cell.length_c   1.000
_cell.angle_alpha   90.00
_cell.angle_beta   90.00
_cell.angle_gamma   90.00
#
_symmetry.space_group_name_H-M   'P 1'
#
loop_
_entity.id
_entity.type
_entity.pdbx_description
1 polymer ?
#
loop_
_entity_poly.entity_id
_entity_poly.type
_entity_poly.pdbx_seq_one_letter_code
_entity_poly.pdbx_strand_id
1 'polypeptide(L)'
;MFHPLLCVVPFLLALFTRCGCNEITSIVLGDSSEEIPDDEPDRVVWLTCHTEHSSGNACPGAVNRTMFYHDPRTKKCTPFTFLGCGGNSNKFDTRPQCERFCKVRPEGPCGEEKEDGPCRASILRYYFDWKTWQCLSFIYGGCEGNNNNFQTPEDCRRTCKC
;
A
#
# COMPACT_ATOMS: atom_id res chain seq x y z
N MET A 1 -16.06 -10.38 -48.44
CA MET A 1 -14.74 -10.15 -49.08
C MET A 1 -14.22 -8.84 -48.51
N PHE A 2 -13.41 -8.89 -47.48
CA PHE A 2 -12.76 -7.70 -46.92
C PHE A 2 -11.26 -7.87 -47.06
N HIS A 3 -10.63 -7.00 -47.84
CA HIS A 3 -9.19 -6.93 -48.02
C HIS A 3 -8.50 -6.30 -46.82
N PRO A 4 -7.38 -6.84 -46.33
CA PRO A 4 -6.54 -6.14 -45.38
C PRO A 4 -5.67 -5.11 -46.08
N LEU A 5 -5.74 -3.85 -45.68
CA LEU A 5 -4.81 -2.80 -46.08
C LEU A 5 -3.45 -3.05 -45.41
N LEU A 6 -2.48 -3.42 -46.25
CA LEU A 6 -1.06 -3.39 -45.86
C LEU A 6 -0.59 -1.94 -45.77
N CYS A 7 -0.16 -1.52 -44.60
CA CYS A 7 0.63 -0.30 -44.41
C CYS A 7 2.08 -0.59 -44.86
N VAL A 8 2.43 -0.14 -46.09
CA VAL A 8 3.80 -0.10 -46.56
C VAL A 8 4.46 1.17 -46.03
N VAL A 9 5.51 1.03 -45.26
CA VAL A 9 6.32 2.14 -44.74
C VAL A 9 7.49 2.40 -45.72
N PRO A 10 7.62 3.58 -46.31
CA PRO A 10 8.87 3.98 -46.94
C PRO A 10 9.82 4.58 -45.91
N PHE A 11 11.03 4.07 -45.90
CA PHE A 11 12.17 4.63 -45.18
C PHE A 11 12.49 6.02 -45.72
N LEU A 12 12.42 7.05 -44.87
CA LEU A 12 13.33 8.18 -44.74
C LEU A 12 12.68 9.34 -43.94
N LEU A 13 13.47 9.83 -42.98
CA LEU A 13 13.31 11.05 -42.21
C LEU A 13 12.43 10.99 -40.95
N ALA A 14 13.17 11.07 -39.84
CA ALA A 14 12.70 11.24 -38.50
C ALA A 14 11.78 12.45 -38.34
N LEU A 15 10.56 12.20 -37.89
CA LEU A 15 9.77 13.09 -37.02
C LEU A 15 8.85 12.20 -36.20
N PHE A 16 8.98 12.30 -34.89
CA PHE A 16 8.16 11.61 -33.92
C PHE A 16 6.68 11.97 -34.11
N THR A 17 5.92 11.12 -34.77
CA THR A 17 4.47 11.14 -34.66
C THR A 17 4.07 10.12 -33.63
N ARG A 18 3.69 10.59 -32.45
CA ARG A 18 3.00 9.81 -31.43
C ARG A 18 1.77 9.18 -32.06
N CYS A 19 1.76 7.87 -32.19
CA CYS A 19 0.56 7.11 -32.51
C CYS A 19 -0.29 7.13 -31.23
N GLY A 20 -1.26 8.05 -31.17
CA GLY A 20 -2.20 8.14 -30.07
C GLY A 20 -3.21 7.01 -30.15
N CYS A 21 -3.17 6.06 -29.25
CA CYS A 21 -4.35 5.31 -28.90
C CYS A 21 -5.08 6.14 -27.83
N ASN A 22 -5.96 6.99 -28.33
CA ASN A 22 -6.84 7.78 -27.49
C ASN A 22 -8.18 7.07 -27.34
N GLU A 23 -8.74 7.27 -26.17
CA GLU A 23 -10.10 7.02 -25.71
C GLU A 23 -10.27 5.75 -24.86
N ILE A 24 -9.77 5.84 -23.63
CA ILE A 24 -10.45 5.18 -22.53
C ILE A 24 -11.48 6.20 -22.02
N THR A 25 -12.73 5.96 -22.38
CA THR A 25 -13.90 6.68 -21.89
C THR A 25 -13.85 6.68 -20.36
N SER A 26 -13.74 7.88 -19.78
CA SER A 26 -13.82 8.09 -18.33
C SER A 26 -15.16 7.59 -17.83
N ILE A 27 -15.15 6.45 -17.13
CA ILE A 27 -16.29 6.05 -16.31
C ILE A 27 -16.22 6.91 -15.05
N VAL A 28 -17.00 7.97 -15.02
CA VAL A 28 -17.21 8.79 -13.82
C VAL A 28 -18.03 7.94 -12.85
N LEU A 29 -17.37 7.35 -11.87
CA LEU A 29 -18.02 6.79 -10.69
C LEU A 29 -17.80 7.77 -9.53
N GLY A 30 -18.89 8.38 -9.12
CA GLY A 30 -19.23 9.02 -7.87
C GLY A 30 -18.12 9.59 -6.98
N ASP A 31 -18.02 10.90 -7.01
CA ASP A 31 -17.66 11.84 -5.93
C ASP A 31 -16.82 11.30 -4.75
N SER A 32 -15.55 11.11 -5.00
CA SER A 32 -14.42 11.38 -4.12
C SER A 32 -13.22 11.62 -5.02
N SER A 33 -12.72 12.84 -5.02
CA SER A 33 -11.66 13.34 -5.89
C SER A 33 -10.25 12.78 -5.54
N GLU A 34 -10.11 11.47 -5.41
CA GLU A 34 -8.80 10.84 -5.33
C GLU A 34 -8.35 10.52 -6.76
N GLU A 35 -7.52 11.39 -7.33
CA GLU A 35 -6.94 11.19 -8.66
C GLU A 35 -6.01 9.97 -8.67
N ILE A 36 -6.10 9.15 -9.74
CA ILE A 36 -5.22 8.01 -9.94
C ILE A 36 -3.83 8.56 -10.27
N PRO A 37 -2.76 8.17 -9.53
CA PRO A 37 -1.40 8.62 -9.80
C PRO A 37 -0.95 8.28 -11.23
N ASP A 38 -0.18 9.17 -11.85
CA ASP A 38 0.32 9.00 -13.22
C ASP A 38 1.55 8.07 -13.29
N ASP A 39 2.32 7.95 -12.19
CA ASP A 39 3.50 7.10 -12.13
C ASP A 39 3.13 5.62 -11.89
N GLU A 40 3.78 4.73 -12.62
CA GLU A 40 3.44 3.31 -12.67
C GLU A 40 3.45 2.60 -11.30
N PRO A 41 4.46 2.78 -10.41
CA PRO A 41 4.47 2.09 -9.12
C PRO A 41 3.36 2.57 -8.17
N ASP A 42 3.11 3.86 -8.07
CA ASP A 42 2.04 4.40 -7.22
C ASP A 42 0.65 4.08 -7.78
N ARG A 43 0.51 4.03 -9.10
CA ARG A 43 -0.71 3.59 -9.75
C ARG A 43 -1.07 2.14 -9.44
N VAL A 44 -0.09 1.23 -9.43
CA VAL A 44 -0.31 -0.18 -9.05
C VAL A 44 -0.76 -0.29 -7.60
N VAL A 45 -0.11 0.43 -6.69
CA VAL A 45 -0.50 0.50 -5.27
C VAL A 45 -1.92 1.04 -5.14
N TRP A 46 -2.22 2.15 -5.81
CA TRP A 46 -3.54 2.78 -5.77
C TRP A 46 -4.63 1.82 -6.25
N LEU A 47 -4.47 1.24 -7.45
CA LEU A 47 -5.43 0.30 -8.02
C LEU A 47 -5.65 -0.93 -7.11
N THR A 48 -4.57 -1.51 -6.58
CA THR A 48 -4.67 -2.65 -5.67
C THR A 48 -5.47 -2.29 -4.42
N CYS A 49 -5.15 -1.16 -3.79
CA CYS A 49 -5.74 -0.77 -2.51
C CYS A 49 -7.15 -0.19 -2.64
N HIS A 50 -7.58 0.23 -3.84
CA HIS A 50 -8.93 0.75 -4.11
C HIS A 50 -9.86 -0.27 -4.79
N THR A 51 -9.32 -1.42 -5.21
CA THR A 51 -10.16 -2.50 -5.75
C THR A 51 -10.89 -3.22 -4.61
N GLU A 52 -12.18 -3.46 -4.77
CA GLU A 52 -12.95 -4.24 -3.82
C GLU A 52 -12.38 -5.66 -3.71
N HIS A 53 -12.27 -6.20 -2.49
CA HIS A 53 -11.66 -7.51 -2.27
C HIS A 53 -12.48 -8.63 -2.90
N SER A 54 -11.83 -9.73 -3.23
CA SER A 54 -12.48 -10.94 -3.71
C SER A 54 -12.07 -12.13 -2.85
N SER A 55 -13.07 -12.83 -2.30
CA SER A 55 -12.84 -14.06 -1.54
C SER A 55 -12.32 -15.22 -2.40
N GLY A 56 -12.33 -15.05 -3.71
CA GLY A 56 -11.96 -16.13 -4.63
C GLY A 56 -12.98 -17.25 -4.69
N ASN A 57 -12.53 -18.43 -5.09
CA ASN A 57 -13.36 -19.62 -5.25
C ASN A 57 -12.77 -20.79 -4.47
N ALA A 58 -13.64 -21.69 -4.01
CA ALA A 58 -13.18 -22.98 -3.48
C ALA A 58 -12.61 -23.83 -4.62
N CYS A 59 -11.52 -24.53 -4.36
CA CYS A 59 -10.90 -25.46 -5.31
C CYS A 59 -10.41 -26.72 -4.61
N PRO A 60 -10.29 -27.85 -5.34
CA PRO A 60 -9.89 -29.13 -4.75
C PRO A 60 -8.53 -29.03 -4.05
N GLY A 61 -8.46 -29.47 -2.80
CA GLY A 61 -7.24 -29.47 -2.00
C GLY A 61 -6.88 -28.12 -1.36
N ALA A 62 -7.59 -27.05 -1.65
CA ALA A 62 -7.39 -25.77 -0.99
C ALA A 62 -8.11 -25.69 0.35
N VAL A 63 -7.49 -25.01 1.30
CA VAL A 63 -8.04 -24.77 2.64
C VAL A 63 -8.39 -23.30 2.77
N ASN A 64 -9.57 -23.00 3.30
CA ASN A 64 -9.96 -21.64 3.63
C ASN A 64 -9.00 -21.06 4.65
N ARG A 65 -8.57 -19.81 4.45
CA ARG A 65 -7.70 -19.10 5.36
C ARG A 65 -8.09 -17.65 5.54
N THR A 66 -7.79 -17.11 6.72
CA THR A 66 -7.97 -15.69 6.96
C THR A 66 -6.85 -14.92 6.25
N MET A 67 -7.24 -13.94 5.45
CA MET A 67 -6.37 -12.99 4.78
C MET A 67 -6.84 -11.56 5.07
N PHE A 68 -6.10 -10.58 4.62
CA PHE A 68 -6.39 -9.17 4.84
C PHE A 68 -6.52 -8.44 3.51
N TYR A 69 -7.39 -7.44 3.47
CA TYR A 69 -7.54 -6.53 2.33
C TYR A 69 -7.63 -5.09 2.83
N HIS A 70 -7.26 -4.14 2.01
CA HIS A 70 -7.49 -2.72 2.27
C HIS A 70 -8.92 -2.36 1.88
N ASP A 71 -9.70 -1.87 2.83
CA ASP A 71 -11.03 -1.34 2.57
C ASP A 71 -10.92 0.17 2.27
N PRO A 72 -11.18 0.62 1.04
CA PRO A 72 -11.03 2.02 0.66
C PRO A 72 -12.04 2.95 1.36
N ARG A 73 -13.17 2.41 1.85
CA ARG A 73 -14.18 3.20 2.56
C ARG A 73 -13.76 3.52 3.99
N THR A 74 -13.20 2.53 4.69
CA THR A 74 -12.76 2.68 6.08
C THR A 74 -11.31 3.07 6.20
N LYS A 75 -10.54 3.04 5.10
CA LYS A 75 -9.08 3.26 5.05
C LYS A 75 -8.31 2.32 5.99
N LYS A 76 -8.80 1.11 6.19
CA LYS A 76 -8.23 0.12 7.11
C LYS A 76 -7.98 -1.22 6.44
N CYS A 77 -7.00 -1.95 6.95
CA CYS A 77 -6.77 -3.34 6.58
C CYS A 77 -7.66 -4.27 7.42
N THR A 78 -8.60 -4.93 6.76
CA THR A 78 -9.68 -5.73 7.37
C THR A 78 -9.50 -7.21 7.04
N PRO A 79 -9.73 -8.14 7.99
CA PRO A 79 -9.65 -9.57 7.71
C PRO A 79 -10.85 -10.06 6.91
N PHE A 80 -10.64 -11.07 6.04
CA PHE A 80 -11.68 -11.80 5.33
C PHE A 80 -11.30 -13.26 5.15
N THR A 81 -12.29 -14.09 4.78
CA THR A 81 -12.04 -15.50 4.47
C THR A 81 -11.76 -15.67 2.98
N PHE A 82 -10.54 -16.12 2.66
CA PHE A 82 -10.16 -16.51 1.31
C PHE A 82 -10.43 -17.99 1.09
N LEU A 83 -11.10 -18.33 -0.03
CA LEU A 83 -11.58 -19.67 -0.33
C LEU A 83 -10.53 -20.59 -0.99
N GLY A 84 -9.33 -20.08 -1.24
CA GLY A 84 -8.18 -20.86 -1.64
C GLY A 84 -7.71 -20.66 -3.08
N CYS A 85 -8.59 -20.32 -4.02
CA CYS A 85 -8.23 -20.10 -5.41
C CYS A 85 -8.76 -18.77 -5.96
N GLY A 86 -8.06 -18.21 -6.97
CA GLY A 86 -8.46 -16.95 -7.59
C GLY A 86 -8.34 -15.74 -6.67
N GLY A 87 -9.33 -14.89 -6.68
CA GLY A 87 -9.29 -13.59 -6.00
C GLY A 87 -8.60 -12.52 -6.84
N ASN A 88 -8.30 -11.38 -6.23
CA ASN A 88 -7.60 -10.27 -6.86
C ASN A 88 -6.33 -9.88 -6.07
N SER A 89 -5.67 -8.80 -6.48
CA SER A 89 -4.41 -8.32 -5.87
C SER A 89 -4.61 -7.70 -4.48
N ASN A 90 -5.82 -7.20 -4.15
CA ASN A 90 -6.11 -6.67 -2.81
C ASN A 90 -6.30 -7.80 -1.79
N LYS A 91 -5.24 -8.57 -1.58
CA LYS A 91 -5.22 -9.76 -0.74
C LYS A 91 -3.82 -9.96 -0.15
N PHE A 92 -3.72 -9.96 1.17
CA PHE A 92 -2.46 -10.02 1.91
C PHE A 92 -2.51 -11.10 2.98
N ASP A 93 -1.41 -11.80 3.21
CA ASP A 93 -1.35 -12.87 4.22
C ASP A 93 -1.44 -12.33 5.65
N THR A 94 -0.95 -11.09 5.88
CA THR A 94 -0.96 -10.47 7.19
C THR A 94 -1.43 -9.02 7.14
N ARG A 95 -1.98 -8.53 8.27
CA ARG A 95 -2.35 -7.13 8.42
C ARG A 95 -1.17 -6.17 8.17
N PRO A 96 0.03 -6.37 8.76
CA PRO A 96 1.18 -5.49 8.49
C PRO A 96 1.60 -5.43 7.03
N GLN A 97 1.49 -6.53 6.27
CA GLN A 97 1.76 -6.50 4.82
C GLN A 97 0.77 -5.59 4.07
N CYS A 98 -0.52 -5.72 4.40
CA CYS A 98 -1.56 -4.84 3.83
C CYS A 98 -1.30 -3.37 4.19
N GLU A 99 -1.08 -3.06 5.47
CA GLU A 99 -0.84 -1.70 5.96
C GLU A 99 0.40 -1.08 5.30
N ARG A 100 1.49 -1.83 5.20
CA ARG A 100 2.72 -1.39 4.54
C ARG A 100 2.51 -1.14 3.06
N PHE A 101 1.86 -2.07 2.36
CA PHE A 101 1.64 -1.95 0.90
C PHE A 101 0.71 -0.79 0.58
N CYS A 102 -0.40 -0.64 1.32
CA CYS A 102 -1.40 0.41 1.11
C CYS A 102 -1.09 1.71 1.88
N LYS A 103 0.10 1.84 2.49
CA LYS A 103 0.54 3.01 3.25
C LYS A 103 -0.46 3.44 4.33
N VAL A 104 -1.09 2.47 4.98
CA VAL A 104 -2.05 2.71 6.07
C VAL A 104 -1.31 2.90 7.38
N ARG A 105 -1.67 3.95 8.13
CA ARG A 105 -1.11 4.18 9.47
C ARG A 105 -1.51 3.04 10.41
N PRO A 106 -0.55 2.34 11.04
CA PRO A 106 -0.84 1.27 12.00
C PRO A 106 -1.63 1.78 13.21
N GLU A 107 -2.36 0.88 13.86
CA GLU A 107 -3.00 1.16 15.15
C GLU A 107 -1.99 0.94 16.30
N GLY A 108 -2.22 1.63 17.42
CA GLY A 108 -1.41 1.50 18.64
C GLY A 108 -0.03 2.17 18.54
N PRO A 109 0.96 1.70 19.31
CA PRO A 109 2.26 2.35 19.44
C PRO A 109 2.94 2.65 18.11
N CYS A 110 2.84 1.73 17.17
CA CYS A 110 3.48 1.83 15.86
C CYS A 110 2.87 2.90 14.94
N GLY A 111 1.68 3.39 15.25
CA GLY A 111 1.04 4.49 14.53
C GLY A 111 1.23 5.85 15.19
N GLU A 112 1.70 5.90 16.44
CA GLU A 112 1.94 7.17 17.11
C GLU A 112 3.12 7.93 16.49
N GLU A 113 3.02 9.25 16.39
CA GLU A 113 4.17 10.07 15.96
C GLU A 113 5.24 10.07 17.05
N LYS A 114 6.49 10.29 16.68
CA LYS A 114 7.60 10.40 17.63
C LYS A 114 7.37 11.57 18.61
N GLU A 115 7.55 11.32 19.90
CA GLU A 115 7.41 12.32 20.96
C GLU A 115 8.71 12.41 21.77
N ASP A 116 9.42 13.55 21.67
CA ASP A 116 10.69 13.76 22.37
C ASP A 116 10.51 14.09 23.86
N GLY A 117 9.34 14.61 24.21
CA GLY A 117 9.03 15.10 25.55
C GLY A 117 9.71 16.42 25.91
N PRO A 118 9.22 17.15 26.94
CA PRO A 118 9.71 18.49 27.30
C PRO A 118 10.95 18.47 28.20
N CYS A 119 11.34 17.34 28.76
CA CYS A 119 12.51 17.22 29.63
C CYS A 119 13.83 17.28 28.82
N ARG A 120 14.94 17.54 29.51
CA ARG A 120 16.25 17.78 28.88
C ARG A 120 17.24 16.64 29.10
N ALA A 121 16.81 15.44 29.43
CA ALA A 121 17.67 14.26 29.40
C ALA A 121 18.04 13.93 27.95
N SER A 122 19.21 13.37 27.73
CA SER A 122 19.69 13.01 26.39
C SER A 122 19.76 11.48 26.33
N ILE A 123 18.60 10.83 26.22
CA ILE A 123 18.48 9.38 26.24
C ILE A 123 18.28 8.87 24.82
N LEU A 124 19.20 8.04 24.32
CA LEU A 124 19.02 7.39 23.02
C LEU A 124 17.85 6.39 23.11
N ARG A 125 16.87 6.55 22.23
CA ARG A 125 15.69 5.72 22.10
C ARG A 125 15.41 5.43 20.63
N TYR A 126 14.41 4.57 20.38
CA TYR A 126 13.99 4.17 19.06
C TYR A 126 12.48 4.32 18.93
N TYR A 127 12.04 4.70 17.74
CA TYR A 127 10.62 4.80 17.40
C TYR A 127 10.38 4.14 16.04
N PHE A 128 9.16 3.72 15.79
CA PHE A 128 8.75 3.23 14.48
C PHE A 128 8.20 4.38 13.64
N ASP A 129 8.84 4.62 12.51
CA ASP A 129 8.34 5.54 11.50
C ASP A 129 7.47 4.77 10.50
N TRP A 130 6.17 4.86 10.66
CA TRP A 130 5.22 4.16 9.81
C TRP A 130 5.20 4.65 8.35
N LYS A 131 5.69 5.87 8.06
CA LYS A 131 5.80 6.40 6.69
C LYS A 131 6.89 5.70 5.90
N THR A 132 8.01 5.39 6.54
CA THR A 132 9.15 4.66 5.96
C THR A 132 9.17 3.18 6.32
N TRP A 133 8.34 2.74 7.27
CA TRP A 133 8.32 1.38 7.84
C TRP A 133 9.65 0.96 8.45
N GLN A 134 10.31 1.88 9.12
CA GLN A 134 11.62 1.67 9.73
C GLN A 134 11.62 2.04 11.21
N CYS A 135 12.43 1.33 11.98
CA CYS A 135 12.77 1.71 13.34
C CYS A 135 13.98 2.64 13.32
N LEU A 136 13.77 3.89 13.70
CA LEU A 136 14.76 4.97 13.69
C LEU A 136 15.12 5.39 15.12
N SER A 137 16.34 5.87 15.30
CA SER A 137 16.79 6.41 16.60
C SER A 137 16.38 7.88 16.77
N PHE A 138 16.17 8.28 18.04
CA PHE A 138 15.95 9.67 18.41
C PHE A 138 16.47 9.94 19.82
N ILE A 139 16.56 11.22 20.19
CA ILE A 139 16.93 11.62 21.54
C ILE A 139 15.67 11.94 22.34
N TYR A 140 15.42 11.13 23.36
CA TYR A 140 14.30 11.31 24.26
C TYR A 140 14.66 12.19 25.43
N GLY A 141 13.80 13.16 25.75
CA GLY A 141 13.99 14.11 26.85
C GLY A 141 13.83 13.53 28.25
N GLY A 142 13.27 12.32 28.38
CA GLY A 142 13.20 11.59 29.65
C GLY A 142 11.86 11.69 30.40
N CYS A 143 10.89 12.47 29.92
CA CYS A 143 9.55 12.56 30.49
C CYS A 143 8.50 12.84 29.40
N GLU A 144 7.23 12.54 29.69
CA GLU A 144 6.05 12.87 28.87
C GLU A 144 6.19 12.40 27.40
N GLY A 145 6.67 11.19 27.19
CA GLY A 145 6.68 10.55 25.87
C GLY A 145 5.40 9.73 25.64
N ASN A 146 5.29 9.15 24.44
CA ASN A 146 4.22 8.21 24.10
C ASN A 146 4.72 6.77 24.03
N ASN A 147 3.86 5.84 23.53
CA ASN A 147 4.19 4.42 23.47
C ASN A 147 5.10 4.05 22.29
N ASN A 148 5.30 4.94 21.32
CA ASN A 148 6.25 4.75 20.23
C ASN A 148 7.67 5.16 20.65
N ASN A 149 8.14 4.56 21.75
CA ASN A 149 9.42 4.88 22.40
C ASN A 149 10.04 3.60 22.96
N PHE A 150 10.95 3.00 22.22
CA PHE A 150 11.57 1.72 22.52
C PHE A 150 13.00 1.89 23.03
N GLN A 151 13.44 0.99 23.91
CA GLN A 151 14.80 1.01 24.45
C GLN A 151 15.83 0.53 23.44
N THR A 152 15.45 -0.46 22.62
CA THR A 152 16.33 -1.06 21.61
C THR A 152 15.66 -1.08 20.23
N PRO A 153 16.43 -1.11 19.15
CA PRO A 153 15.86 -1.26 17.81
C PRO A 153 15.19 -2.64 17.63
N GLU A 154 15.62 -3.66 18.37
CA GLU A 154 15.03 -4.99 18.36
C GLU A 154 13.63 -4.99 18.97
N ASP A 155 13.42 -4.26 20.07
CA ASP A 155 12.09 -4.11 20.69
C ASP A 155 11.12 -3.40 19.74
N CYS A 156 11.59 -2.34 19.09
CA CYS A 156 10.83 -1.63 18.06
C CYS A 156 10.43 -2.57 16.93
N ARG A 157 11.38 -3.28 16.31
CA ARG A 157 11.10 -4.21 15.22
C ARG A 157 10.16 -5.35 15.62
N ARG A 158 10.35 -5.91 16.81
CA ARG A 158 9.50 -6.98 17.33
C ARG A 158 8.06 -6.50 17.55
N THR A 159 7.89 -5.30 18.07
CA THR A 159 6.57 -4.73 18.37
C THR A 159 5.85 -4.31 17.10
N CYS A 160 6.55 -3.63 16.19
CA CYS A 160 5.95 -3.06 14.99
C CYS A 160 6.06 -3.97 13.74
N LYS A 161 6.68 -5.15 13.88
CA LYS A 161 6.76 -6.19 12.83
C LYS A 161 7.28 -5.68 11.47
N CYS A 162 8.29 -4.85 11.54
CA CYS A 162 8.98 -4.35 10.32
C CYS A 162 10.11 -5.27 9.85
#